data_7e2f858d0e5c0b65b3e92415281c78d6
#
_entry.id   7e2f858d0e5c0b65b3e92415281c78d6
#
_cell.length_a   1.000
_cell.length_b   1.000
_cell.length_c   1.000
_cell.angle_alpha   90.00
_cell.angle_beta   90.00
_cell.angle_gamma   90.00
#
_symmetry.space_group_name_H-M   'P 1'
#
loop_
_entity.id
_entity.type
_entity.pdbx_description
1 polymer ?
#
loop_
_entity_poly.entity_id
_entity_poly.type
_entity_poly.pdbx_seq_one_letter_code
_entity_poly.pdbx_strand_id
1 'polypeptide(L)'
;LNVNSIMNGILPTVKIMKEQGYGCIINTSSMVSLCGQRSGIGYPTSKSAVNGLTWSLARELGPFNIRVNAVAPGITNTDMVASLPKEMIEPLKAAIPLRRVGEPEDIANAFLFLASDMASYVTGEILSVDGAMRT
;
A
#
# COMPACT_ATOMS: atom_id res chain seq x y z
N LEU A 1 9.35 -6.70 11.75
CA LEU A 1 9.32 -5.24 11.80
C LEU A 1 8.04 -4.68 11.15
N ASN A 2 7.77 -5.02 9.87
CA ASN A 2 6.68 -4.44 9.07
C ASN A 2 5.27 -4.55 9.68
N VAL A 3 4.94 -5.65 10.34
CA VAL A 3 3.61 -5.85 10.94
C VAL A 3 3.52 -5.20 12.32
N ASN A 4 4.49 -5.48 13.19
CA ASN A 4 4.48 -4.96 14.56
C ASN A 4 4.53 -3.44 14.63
N SER A 5 5.28 -2.77 13.73
CA SER A 5 5.34 -1.31 13.69
C SER A 5 3.98 -0.69 13.34
N ILE A 6 3.25 -1.31 12.40
CA ILE A 6 1.91 -0.88 12.04
C ILE A 6 0.95 -1.06 13.22
N MET A 7 0.95 -2.23 13.86
CA MET A 7 0.11 -2.50 15.05
C MET A 7 0.36 -1.50 16.17
N ASN A 8 1.63 -1.23 16.46
CA ASN A 8 2.01 -0.27 17.50
C ASN A 8 1.55 1.17 17.21
N GLY A 9 1.49 1.56 15.94
CA GLY A 9 0.96 2.85 15.53
C GLY A 9 -0.58 2.91 15.53
N ILE A 10 -1.23 1.83 15.10
CA ILE A 10 -2.70 1.76 14.98
C ILE A 10 -3.38 1.80 16.34
N LEU A 11 -2.91 1.02 17.32
CA LEU A 11 -3.59 0.89 18.61
C LEU A 11 -3.89 2.23 19.32
N PRO A 12 -2.91 3.15 19.51
CA PRO A 12 -3.19 4.44 20.12
C PRO A 12 -4.00 5.35 19.20
N THR A 13 -3.76 5.29 17.88
CA THR A 13 -4.44 6.14 16.88
C THR A 13 -5.93 5.81 16.81
N VAL A 14 -6.31 4.53 16.81
CA VAL A 14 -7.71 4.09 16.77
C VAL A 14 -8.50 4.60 17.98
N LYS A 15 -7.89 4.61 19.16
CA LYS A 15 -8.55 5.15 20.34
C LYS A 15 -8.96 6.61 20.14
N ILE A 16 -8.04 7.43 19.67
CA ILE A 16 -8.29 8.85 19.38
C ILE A 16 -9.35 9.01 18.28
N MET A 17 -9.25 8.25 17.19
CA MET A 17 -10.20 8.32 16.07
C MET A 17 -11.61 7.89 16.48
N LYS A 18 -11.76 6.90 17.37
CA LYS A 18 -13.07 6.51 17.92
C LYS A 18 -13.69 7.62 18.77
N GLU A 19 -12.89 8.31 19.56
CA GLU A 19 -13.34 9.44 20.40
C GLU A 19 -13.75 10.63 19.53
N GLN A 20 -13.07 10.90 18.41
CA GLN A 20 -13.43 11.98 17.48
C GLN A 20 -14.57 11.63 16.52
N GLY A 21 -14.94 10.36 16.36
CA GLY A 21 -16.04 9.91 15.51
C GLY A 21 -15.74 9.87 14.01
N TYR A 22 -14.49 9.99 13.59
CA TYR A 22 -14.03 9.83 12.20
C TYR A 22 -12.54 9.50 12.14
N GLY A 23 -12.09 8.94 11.02
CA GLY A 23 -10.66 8.69 10.80
C GLY A 23 -10.36 8.09 9.43
N CYS A 24 -9.10 8.16 9.06
CA CYS A 24 -8.58 7.51 7.87
C CYS A 24 -7.20 6.92 8.14
N ILE A 25 -7.06 5.61 7.92
CA ILE A 25 -5.81 4.87 8.04
C ILE A 25 -5.44 4.34 6.67
N ILE A 26 -4.22 4.62 6.21
CA ILE A 26 -3.73 4.11 4.94
C ILE A 26 -2.41 3.40 5.19
N ASN A 27 -2.42 2.08 5.00
CA ASN A 27 -1.25 1.23 5.18
C ASN A 27 -0.42 1.18 3.88
N THR A 28 0.89 0.97 4.01
CA THR A 28 1.77 0.73 2.86
C THR A 28 1.98 -0.77 2.69
N SER A 29 1.33 -1.34 1.67
CA SER A 29 1.51 -2.72 1.22
C SER A 29 2.59 -2.81 0.11
N SER A 30 2.45 -3.72 -0.82
CA SER A 30 3.30 -3.87 -2.01
C SER A 30 2.58 -4.75 -3.03
N MET A 31 2.86 -4.60 -4.31
CA MET A 31 2.35 -5.51 -5.34
C MET A 31 2.69 -6.98 -5.07
N VAL A 32 3.85 -7.26 -4.44
CA VAL A 32 4.26 -8.64 -4.12
C VAL A 32 3.39 -9.29 -3.04
N SER A 33 2.61 -8.53 -2.29
CA SER A 33 1.60 -9.07 -1.39
C SER A 33 0.40 -9.68 -2.12
N LEU A 34 0.24 -9.33 -3.39
CA LEU A 34 -0.89 -9.72 -4.25
C LEU A 34 -0.51 -10.81 -5.25
N CYS A 35 0.75 -10.86 -5.70
CA CYS A 35 1.22 -11.81 -6.71
C CYS A 35 2.42 -12.66 -6.26
N GLY A 36 2.99 -12.39 -5.08
CA GLY A 36 4.23 -13.03 -4.65
C GLY A 36 5.48 -12.46 -5.33
N GLN A 37 6.63 -13.11 -5.09
CA GLN A 37 7.89 -12.81 -5.77
C GLN A 37 8.72 -14.09 -5.91
N ARG A 38 9.70 -14.08 -6.83
CA ARG A 38 10.50 -15.28 -7.15
C ARG A 38 11.44 -15.73 -6.02
N SER A 39 11.88 -14.81 -5.18
CA SER A 39 12.81 -15.09 -4.07
C SER A 39 12.53 -14.22 -2.85
N GLY A 40 12.85 -14.73 -1.64
CA GLY A 40 12.69 -13.98 -0.40
C GLY A 40 11.26 -13.99 0.11
N ILE A 41 10.83 -15.09 0.73
CA ILE A 41 9.46 -15.31 1.23
C ILE A 41 9.03 -14.31 2.33
N GLY A 42 9.96 -13.78 3.11
CA GLY A 42 9.64 -12.95 4.29
C GLY A 42 8.96 -11.62 3.95
N TYR A 43 9.42 -10.96 2.89
CA TYR A 43 8.86 -9.67 2.49
C TYR A 43 7.41 -9.77 1.97
N PRO A 44 7.09 -10.60 0.96
CA PRO A 44 5.69 -10.75 0.51
C PRO A 44 4.77 -11.24 1.63
N THR A 45 5.22 -12.18 2.48
CA THR A 45 4.46 -12.64 3.63
C THR A 45 4.12 -11.50 4.59
N SER A 46 5.10 -10.65 4.91
CA SER A 46 4.86 -9.49 5.78
C SER A 46 3.89 -8.48 5.17
N LYS A 47 3.94 -8.26 3.86
CA LYS A 47 3.04 -7.35 3.16
C LYS A 47 1.64 -7.94 2.95
N SER A 48 1.51 -9.26 2.80
CA SER A 48 0.21 -9.95 2.82
C SER A 48 -0.45 -9.87 4.19
N ALA A 49 0.33 -9.92 5.28
CA ALA A 49 -0.20 -9.67 6.62
C ALA A 49 -0.76 -8.25 6.78
N VAL A 50 -0.16 -7.24 6.15
CA VAL A 50 -0.69 -5.86 6.11
C VAL A 50 -2.04 -5.81 5.39
N ASN A 51 -2.23 -6.58 4.32
CA ASN A 51 -3.52 -6.66 3.62
C ASN A 51 -4.60 -7.27 4.53
N GLY A 52 -4.30 -8.39 5.18
CA GLY A 52 -5.22 -9.03 6.14
C GLY A 52 -5.59 -8.10 7.29
N LEU A 53 -4.61 -7.36 7.82
CA LEU A 53 -4.84 -6.34 8.84
C LEU A 53 -5.75 -5.22 8.33
N THR A 54 -5.53 -4.73 7.12
CA THR A 54 -6.33 -3.67 6.48
C THR A 54 -7.80 -4.10 6.34
N TRP A 55 -8.06 -5.31 5.85
CA TRP A 55 -9.42 -5.85 5.71
C TRP A 55 -10.13 -6.01 7.05
N SER A 56 -9.43 -6.54 8.04
CA SER A 56 -10.01 -6.75 9.38
C SER A 56 -10.35 -5.43 10.06
N LEU A 57 -9.42 -4.48 10.04
CA LEU A 57 -9.63 -3.16 10.62
C LEU A 57 -10.72 -2.35 9.91
N ALA A 58 -10.83 -2.45 8.59
CA ALA A 58 -11.89 -1.78 7.84
C ALA A 58 -13.29 -2.24 8.31
N ARG A 59 -13.45 -3.53 8.58
CA ARG A 59 -14.70 -4.09 9.11
C ARG A 59 -14.95 -3.69 10.55
N GLU A 60 -13.92 -3.77 11.40
CA GLU A 60 -14.01 -3.46 12.83
C GLU A 60 -14.27 -1.96 13.07
N LEU A 61 -13.63 -1.09 12.29
CA LEU A 61 -13.65 0.35 12.53
C LEU A 61 -14.69 1.11 11.71
N GLY A 62 -15.28 0.48 10.70
CA GLY A 62 -16.34 1.07 9.88
C GLY A 62 -17.52 1.64 10.68
N PRO A 63 -18.05 0.94 11.74
CA PRO A 63 -19.11 1.48 12.60
C PRO A 63 -18.75 2.78 13.32
N PHE A 64 -17.46 3.12 13.42
CA PHE A 64 -16.97 4.35 14.03
C PHE A 64 -16.63 5.45 12.99
N ASN A 65 -17.07 5.25 11.72
CA ASN A 65 -16.76 6.17 10.63
C ASN A 65 -15.23 6.32 10.39
N ILE A 66 -14.48 5.22 10.55
CA ILE A 66 -13.03 5.18 10.30
C ILE A 66 -12.79 4.29 9.07
N ARG A 67 -12.19 4.87 8.03
CA ARG A 67 -11.81 4.15 6.83
C ARG A 67 -10.39 3.58 6.97
N VAL A 68 -10.21 2.36 6.50
CA VAL A 68 -8.90 1.70 6.52
C VAL A 68 -8.62 1.09 5.15
N ASN A 69 -7.58 1.57 4.47
CA ASN A 69 -7.17 1.12 3.16
C ASN A 69 -5.67 0.85 3.13
N ALA A 70 -5.18 0.32 2.03
CA ALA A 70 -3.74 0.22 1.77
C ALA A 70 -3.42 0.62 0.33
N VAL A 71 -2.23 1.16 0.13
CA VAL A 71 -1.63 1.31 -1.21
C VAL A 71 -0.62 0.18 -1.38
N ALA A 72 -0.65 -0.48 -2.53
CA ALA A 72 0.27 -1.54 -2.94
C ALA A 72 1.13 -1.06 -4.12
N PRO A 73 2.27 -0.39 -3.87
CA PRO A 73 3.15 0.09 -4.92
C PRO A 73 3.78 -1.06 -5.71
N GLY A 74 3.96 -0.84 -7.01
CA GLY A 74 4.87 -1.59 -7.85
C GLY A 74 6.31 -1.08 -7.75
N ILE A 75 7.09 -1.29 -8.83
CA ILE A 75 8.44 -0.76 -8.92
C ILE A 75 8.36 0.76 -9.08
N THR A 76 8.93 1.48 -8.11
CA THR A 76 8.89 2.93 -8.03
C THR A 76 10.30 3.50 -8.07
N ASN A 77 10.50 4.59 -8.80
CA ASN A 77 11.76 5.29 -8.98
C ASN A 77 12.18 6.01 -7.68
N THR A 78 12.76 5.24 -6.77
CA THR A 78 13.39 5.73 -5.54
C THR A 78 14.90 5.78 -5.72
N ASP A 79 15.63 6.42 -4.82
CA ASP A 79 17.10 6.46 -4.84
C ASP A 79 17.71 5.07 -5.03
N MET A 80 17.10 4.05 -4.43
CA MET A 80 17.53 2.65 -4.56
C MET A 80 17.40 2.15 -6.01
N VAL A 81 16.28 2.42 -6.68
CA VAL A 81 16.05 2.00 -8.08
C VAL A 81 16.85 2.89 -9.04
N ALA A 82 16.93 4.20 -8.77
CA ALA A 82 17.72 5.15 -9.57
C ALA A 82 19.22 4.84 -9.57
N SER A 83 19.72 4.17 -8.51
CA SER A 83 21.13 3.75 -8.43
C SER A 83 21.45 2.45 -9.18
N LEU A 84 20.45 1.75 -9.74
CA LEU A 84 20.67 0.54 -10.53
C LEU A 84 21.23 0.84 -11.92
N PRO A 85 22.09 -0.03 -12.46
CA PRO A 85 22.55 0.07 -13.85
C PRO A 85 21.38 0.08 -14.84
N LYS A 86 21.51 0.83 -15.94
CA LYS A 86 20.49 0.92 -16.99
C LYS A 86 20.10 -0.45 -17.55
N GLU A 87 21.07 -1.35 -17.65
CA GLU A 87 20.89 -2.73 -18.12
C GLU A 87 19.92 -3.54 -17.23
N MET A 88 19.76 -3.17 -15.96
CA MET A 88 18.80 -3.77 -15.04
C MET A 88 17.44 -3.07 -15.08
N ILE A 89 17.40 -1.76 -15.37
CA ILE A 89 16.18 -0.97 -15.39
C ILE A 89 15.34 -1.24 -16.64
N GLU A 90 15.97 -1.36 -17.82
CA GLU A 90 15.26 -1.55 -19.09
C GLU A 90 14.40 -2.84 -19.15
N PRO A 91 14.90 -4.01 -18.68
CA PRO A 91 14.05 -5.20 -18.57
C PRO A 91 12.86 -5.02 -17.61
N LEU A 92 13.05 -4.26 -16.52
CA LEU A 92 11.96 -3.97 -15.58
C LEU A 92 10.88 -3.12 -16.24
N LYS A 93 11.26 -2.05 -16.96
CA LYS A 93 10.32 -1.21 -17.73
C LYS A 93 9.59 -2.03 -18.78
N ALA A 94 10.30 -2.92 -19.48
CA ALA A 94 9.70 -3.78 -20.49
C ALA A 94 8.66 -4.75 -19.93
N ALA A 95 8.83 -5.19 -18.66
CA ALA A 95 7.89 -6.06 -17.98
C ALA A 95 6.64 -5.33 -17.47
N ILE A 96 6.70 -3.99 -17.30
CA ILE A 96 5.55 -3.19 -16.87
C ILE A 96 4.70 -2.84 -18.09
N PRO A 97 3.39 -3.16 -18.12
CA PRO A 97 2.51 -2.83 -19.25
C PRO A 97 2.49 -1.33 -19.60
N LEU A 98 2.56 -0.43 -18.63
CA LEU A 98 2.67 1.02 -18.88
C LEU A 98 4.06 1.47 -19.35
N ARG A 99 5.03 0.53 -19.54
CA ARG A 99 6.36 0.77 -20.11
C ARG A 99 7.21 1.83 -19.39
N ARG A 100 6.92 2.07 -18.14
CA ARG A 100 7.71 2.93 -17.28
C ARG A 100 7.71 2.41 -15.84
N VAL A 101 8.73 2.75 -15.09
CA VAL A 101 8.75 2.66 -13.63
C VAL A 101 7.80 3.73 -13.08
N GLY A 102 7.13 3.44 -11.97
CA GLY A 102 6.31 4.42 -11.28
C GLY A 102 7.18 5.52 -10.67
N GLU A 103 6.68 6.75 -10.63
CA GLU A 103 7.34 7.84 -9.91
C GLU A 103 6.76 7.93 -8.47
N PRO A 104 7.49 8.50 -7.50
CA PRO A 104 6.98 8.71 -6.15
C PRO A 104 5.64 9.45 -6.13
N GLU A 105 5.41 10.37 -7.05
CA GLU A 105 4.18 11.13 -7.22
C GLU A 105 3.00 10.23 -7.61
N ASP A 106 3.20 9.18 -8.40
CA ASP A 106 2.14 8.21 -8.73
C ASP A 106 1.61 7.56 -7.44
N ILE A 107 2.51 7.22 -6.52
CA ILE A 107 2.17 6.61 -5.24
C ILE A 107 1.53 7.65 -4.30
N ALA A 108 2.12 8.85 -4.22
CA ALA A 108 1.60 9.93 -3.38
C ALA A 108 0.16 10.33 -3.77
N ASN A 109 -0.15 10.39 -5.07
CA ASN A 109 -1.49 10.68 -5.57
C ASN A 109 -2.52 9.62 -5.15
N ALA A 110 -2.14 8.34 -5.09
CA ALA A 110 -3.01 7.28 -4.57
C ALA A 110 -3.29 7.44 -3.07
N PHE A 111 -2.27 7.79 -2.28
CA PHE A 111 -2.45 8.14 -0.87
C PHE A 111 -3.35 9.35 -0.69
N LEU A 112 -3.13 10.40 -1.49
CA LEU A 112 -3.94 11.63 -1.44
C LEU A 112 -5.42 11.33 -1.76
N PHE A 113 -5.69 10.54 -2.81
CA PHE A 113 -7.05 10.11 -3.14
C PHE A 113 -7.70 9.37 -1.96
N LEU A 114 -7.03 8.35 -1.41
CA LEU A 114 -7.58 7.57 -0.30
C LEU A 114 -7.76 8.39 0.98
N ALA A 115 -6.94 9.41 1.21
CA ALA A 115 -7.03 10.30 2.36
C ALA A 115 -8.17 11.33 2.24
N SER A 116 -8.56 11.67 1.02
CA SER A 116 -9.55 12.71 0.74
C SER A 116 -11.00 12.21 0.84
N ASP A 117 -11.95 13.14 0.82
CA ASP A 117 -13.39 12.87 0.76
C ASP A 117 -13.82 12.21 -0.55
N MET A 118 -13.02 12.29 -1.62
CA MET A 118 -13.26 11.56 -2.86
C MET A 118 -13.33 10.05 -2.63
N ALA A 119 -12.68 9.54 -1.58
CA ALA A 119 -12.69 8.14 -1.17
C ALA A 119 -13.62 7.88 0.03
N SER A 120 -14.63 8.72 0.27
CA SER A 120 -15.52 8.63 1.44
C SER A 120 -16.26 7.30 1.58
N TYR A 121 -16.47 6.58 0.48
CA TYR A 121 -17.11 5.23 0.49
C TYR A 121 -16.12 4.10 0.19
N VAL A 122 -14.79 4.37 0.24
CA VAL A 122 -13.74 3.39 0.00
C VAL A 122 -13.10 3.01 1.34
N THR A 123 -13.31 1.75 1.75
CA THR A 123 -12.67 1.15 2.93
C THR A 123 -12.44 -0.34 2.68
N GLY A 124 -11.34 -0.88 3.21
CA GLY A 124 -10.93 -2.26 2.97
C GLY A 124 -10.27 -2.49 1.60
N GLU A 125 -9.91 -1.43 0.87
CA GLU A 125 -9.29 -1.54 -0.45
C GLU A 125 -7.76 -1.69 -0.33
N ILE A 126 -7.19 -2.54 -1.17
CA ILE A 126 -5.75 -2.64 -1.42
C ILE A 126 -5.48 -2.08 -2.82
N LEU A 127 -5.30 -0.78 -2.89
CA LEU A 127 -5.14 -0.07 -4.15
C LEU A 127 -3.77 -0.33 -4.76
N SER A 128 -3.74 -1.07 -5.86
CA SER A 128 -2.50 -1.33 -6.60
C SER A 128 -2.11 -0.13 -7.45
N VAL A 129 -0.83 0.26 -7.37
CA VAL A 129 -0.23 1.34 -8.16
C VAL A 129 1.07 0.80 -8.76
N ASP A 130 0.95 -0.02 -9.80
CA ASP A 130 2.03 -0.86 -10.31
C ASP A 130 2.14 -0.93 -11.84
N GLY A 131 1.39 -0.09 -12.55
CA GLY A 131 1.38 -0.07 -14.01
C GLY A 131 0.89 -1.38 -14.63
N ALA A 132 0.07 -2.14 -13.90
CA ALA A 132 -0.44 -3.48 -14.23
C ALA A 132 0.64 -4.59 -14.22
N MET A 133 1.77 -4.38 -13.54
CA MET A 133 2.87 -5.35 -13.51
C MET A 133 2.49 -6.70 -12.86
N ARG A 134 1.51 -6.69 -11.95
CA ARG A 134 1.05 -7.90 -11.25
C ARG A 134 0.02 -8.73 -12.00
N THR A 135 -0.52 -8.22 -13.10
CA THR A 135 -1.59 -8.87 -13.89
C THR A 135 -1.06 -9.71 -15.04
#